data_f2eb46ff2ac28145d88a452163cfb1a3
#
_entry.id   f2eb46ff2ac28145d88a452163cfb1a3
#
_cell.length_a   1.000
_cell.length_b   1.000
_cell.length_c   1.000
_cell.angle_alpha   90.00
_cell.angle_beta   90.00
_cell.angle_gamma   90.00
#
_symmetry.space_group_name_H-M   'P 1'
#
loop_
_entity.id
_entity.type
_entity.pdbx_description
1 polymer ?
#
loop_
_entity_poly.entity_id
_entity_poly.type
_entity_poly.pdbx_seq_one_letter_code
_entity_poly.pdbx_strand_id
1 'polypeptide(L)'
;MDGDLPPLPRIAEITRRHDAWLLVDDAHGTGVFGEEGRGSLEHFGMETKEILQMGTLSKALGSQGGYLAGPRAAVELLRNRARSFIYTTAPAPACSAAALAALQVVRREPDLRRRLWENVRRWTSGLEGLGYDLISKSSPIVPVRVGGNRETMALARSLEEAGLYAPAIRPPTVPEGSARIRTSLTSLHTAGDLEEALGAFKKCLQIS
;
A
#
# COMPACT_ATOMS: atom_id res chain seq x y z
N MET A 1 2.85 5.71 3.32
CA MET A 1 2.97 6.96 2.54
C MET A 1 4.05 6.83 1.49
N ASP A 2 5.18 6.27 1.84
CA ASP A 2 6.36 6.15 0.99
C ASP A 2 6.47 4.83 0.21
N GLY A 3 5.57 3.90 0.43
CA GLY A 3 5.57 2.61 -0.24
C GLY A 3 6.77 1.73 0.11
N ASP A 4 7.47 2.04 1.19
CA ASP A 4 8.58 1.28 1.71
C ASP A 4 8.11 0.12 2.61
N LEU A 5 8.97 -0.85 2.79
CA LEU A 5 8.76 -1.97 3.70
C LEU A 5 9.67 -1.82 4.92
N PRO A 6 9.13 -1.85 6.15
CA PRO A 6 9.96 -1.86 7.35
C PRO A 6 10.74 -3.18 7.45
N PRO A 7 11.88 -3.20 8.13
CA PRO A 7 12.67 -4.42 8.35
C PRO A 7 12.01 -5.32 9.42
N LEU A 8 10.83 -5.87 9.10
CA LEU A 8 9.99 -6.63 10.03
C LEU A 8 10.71 -7.77 10.76
N PRO A 9 11.57 -8.58 10.10
CA PRO A 9 12.29 -9.64 10.81
C PRO A 9 13.17 -9.10 11.95
N ARG A 10 13.85 -7.97 11.71
CA ARG A 10 14.68 -7.33 12.74
C ARG A 10 13.85 -6.71 13.86
N ILE A 11 12.71 -6.10 13.52
CA ILE A 11 11.78 -5.55 14.51
C ILE A 11 11.23 -6.67 15.38
N ALA A 12 10.81 -7.79 14.79
CA ALA A 12 10.33 -8.95 15.54
C ALA A 12 11.40 -9.57 16.45
N GLU A 13 12.67 -9.57 16.04
CA GLU A 13 13.77 -10.00 16.89
C GLU A 13 13.92 -9.08 18.12
N ILE A 14 13.85 -7.77 17.90
CA ILE A 14 13.95 -6.78 19.00
C ILE A 14 12.76 -6.92 19.95
N THR A 15 11.53 -6.99 19.45
CA THR A 15 10.34 -7.13 20.31
C THR A 15 10.41 -8.41 21.14
N ARG A 16 10.87 -9.53 20.58
CA ARG A 16 11.03 -10.78 21.30
C ARG A 16 12.09 -10.69 22.41
N ARG A 17 13.21 -9.99 22.16
CA ARG A 17 14.26 -9.77 23.19
C ARG A 17 13.77 -8.93 24.37
N HIS A 18 12.79 -8.07 24.13
CA HIS A 18 12.25 -7.15 25.15
C HIS A 18 10.89 -7.60 25.69
N ASP A 19 10.47 -8.83 25.42
CA ASP A 19 9.15 -9.36 25.80
C ASP A 19 8.01 -8.41 25.44
N ALA A 20 8.09 -7.81 24.25
CA ALA A 20 7.15 -6.82 23.75
C ALA A 20 6.25 -7.39 22.66
N TRP A 21 5.01 -6.97 22.62
CA TRP A 21 4.09 -7.30 21.55
C TRP A 21 4.48 -6.59 20.24
N LEU A 22 4.35 -7.31 19.12
CA LEU A 22 4.43 -6.74 17.79
C LEU A 22 3.04 -6.70 17.15
N LEU A 23 2.58 -5.52 16.81
CA LEU A 23 1.42 -5.31 15.95
C LEU A 23 1.88 -4.70 14.63
N VAL A 24 1.56 -5.37 13.53
CA VAL A 24 1.88 -4.91 12.19
C VAL A 24 0.62 -4.35 11.54
N ASP A 25 0.63 -3.08 11.18
CA ASP A 25 -0.39 -2.48 10.31
C ASP A 25 -0.05 -2.84 8.86
N ASP A 26 -0.74 -3.83 8.34
CA ASP A 26 -0.57 -4.35 6.99
C ASP A 26 -1.71 -3.95 6.05
N ALA A 27 -2.31 -2.78 6.31
CA ALA A 27 -3.43 -2.28 5.54
C ALA A 27 -3.13 -2.12 4.03
N HIS A 28 -1.89 -1.91 3.65
CA HIS A 28 -1.43 -1.86 2.26
C HIS A 28 -0.79 -3.16 1.78
N GLY A 29 -0.57 -4.14 2.65
CA GLY A 29 0.06 -5.41 2.30
C GLY A 29 -0.91 -6.52 1.93
N THR A 30 -2.07 -6.56 2.59
CA THR A 30 -3.11 -7.56 2.33
C THR A 30 -3.53 -7.57 0.86
N GLY A 31 -3.49 -8.72 0.22
CA GLY A 31 -3.79 -8.92 -1.20
C GLY A 31 -2.67 -8.51 -2.16
N VAL A 32 -1.57 -7.93 -1.65
CA VAL A 32 -0.46 -7.34 -2.43
C VAL A 32 0.83 -8.13 -2.24
N PHE A 33 1.25 -8.33 -1.00
CA PHE A 33 2.49 -9.01 -0.66
C PHE A 33 2.27 -10.49 -0.33
N GLY A 34 3.31 -11.28 -0.55
CA GLY A 34 3.30 -12.72 -0.39
C GLY A 34 2.76 -13.46 -1.61
N GLU A 35 3.11 -14.73 -1.73
CA GLU A 35 2.70 -15.58 -2.85
C GLU A 35 1.18 -15.81 -2.85
N GLU A 36 0.61 -15.98 -1.66
CA GLU A 36 -0.84 -16.16 -1.48
C GLU A 36 -1.58 -14.84 -1.19
N GLY A 37 -0.85 -13.71 -1.10
CA GLY A 37 -1.43 -12.39 -0.82
C GLY A 37 -1.80 -12.17 0.65
N ARG A 38 -1.13 -12.87 1.57
CA ARG A 38 -1.39 -12.75 3.02
C ARG A 38 -0.74 -11.51 3.64
N GLY A 39 0.07 -10.77 2.86
CA GLY A 39 0.65 -9.52 3.30
C GLY A 39 2.13 -9.59 3.62
N SER A 40 2.59 -8.57 4.37
CA SER A 40 4.03 -8.37 4.62
C SER A 40 4.67 -9.47 5.46
N LEU A 41 3.95 -10.09 6.39
CA LEU A 41 4.48 -11.20 7.17
C LEU A 41 4.80 -12.42 6.28
N GLU A 42 3.91 -12.76 5.35
CA GLU A 42 4.17 -13.80 4.37
C GLU A 42 5.36 -13.44 3.46
N HIS A 43 5.42 -12.19 3.00
CA HIS A 43 6.51 -11.70 2.16
C HIS A 43 7.89 -11.92 2.80
N PHE A 44 7.99 -11.76 4.10
CA PHE A 44 9.23 -11.97 4.85
C PHE A 44 9.38 -13.41 5.40
N GLY A 45 8.47 -14.33 5.07
CA GLY A 45 8.50 -15.71 5.56
C GLY A 45 8.35 -15.81 7.08
N MET A 46 7.65 -14.86 7.70
CA MET A 46 7.50 -14.79 9.15
C MET A 46 6.29 -15.59 9.63
N GLU A 47 6.47 -16.30 10.74
CA GLU A 47 5.34 -16.96 11.43
C GLU A 47 4.49 -15.94 12.17
N THR A 48 3.15 -16.11 12.07
CA THR A 48 2.17 -15.19 12.67
C THR A 48 1.77 -15.55 14.09
N LYS A 49 2.35 -16.64 14.67
CA LYS A 49 1.90 -17.18 15.96
C LYS A 49 2.00 -16.23 17.14
N GLU A 50 2.91 -15.26 17.09
CA GLU A 50 3.18 -14.31 18.18
C GLU A 50 2.99 -12.85 17.73
N ILE A 51 2.53 -12.63 16.49
CA ILE A 51 2.41 -11.31 15.89
C ILE A 51 0.93 -11.01 15.66
N LEU A 52 0.52 -9.79 16.00
CA LEU A 52 -0.77 -9.25 15.64
C LEU A 52 -0.66 -8.56 14.28
N GLN A 53 -1.48 -8.97 13.33
CA GLN A 53 -1.54 -8.36 11.99
C GLN A 53 -2.89 -7.67 11.81
N MET A 54 -2.86 -6.37 11.61
CA MET A 54 -4.03 -5.59 11.24
C MET A 54 -4.07 -5.41 9.73
N GLY A 55 -5.24 -5.54 9.15
CA GLY A 55 -5.48 -5.27 7.75
C GLY A 55 -6.80 -4.52 7.54
N THR A 56 -6.97 -4.01 6.32
CA THR A 56 -8.22 -3.35 5.92
C THR A 56 -8.93 -4.13 4.82
N LEU A 57 -10.26 -4.06 4.85
CA LEU A 57 -11.11 -4.59 3.78
C LEU A 57 -11.37 -3.54 2.68
N SER A 58 -10.94 -2.27 2.90
CA SER A 58 -11.30 -1.13 2.06
C SER A 58 -10.29 -0.77 0.96
N LYS A 59 -9.21 -1.52 0.81
CA LYS A 59 -8.18 -1.30 -0.21
C LYS A 59 -8.22 -2.43 -1.25
N ALA A 60 -7.27 -3.36 -1.21
CA ALA A 60 -7.21 -4.46 -2.19
C ALA A 60 -8.47 -5.34 -2.22
N LEU A 61 -9.19 -5.43 -1.11
CA LEU A 61 -10.41 -6.24 -1.02
C LEU A 61 -11.69 -5.48 -1.41
N GLY A 62 -11.62 -4.18 -1.74
CA GLY A 62 -12.72 -3.41 -2.33
C GLY A 62 -14.01 -3.36 -1.51
N SER A 63 -13.93 -3.52 -0.18
CA SER A 63 -15.10 -3.53 0.72
C SER A 63 -14.97 -2.43 1.78
N GLN A 64 -15.56 -2.61 2.96
CA GLN A 64 -15.48 -1.69 4.10
C GLN A 64 -15.18 -2.46 5.38
N GLY A 65 -14.34 -1.86 6.24
CA GLY A 65 -13.99 -2.38 7.54
C GLY A 65 -12.52 -2.74 7.65
N GLY A 66 -12.18 -3.38 8.75
CA GLY A 66 -10.84 -3.87 9.05
C GLY A 66 -10.90 -5.18 9.81
N TYR A 67 -9.77 -5.81 9.96
CA TYR A 67 -9.64 -7.04 10.73
C TYR A 67 -8.33 -7.01 11.52
N LEU A 68 -8.30 -7.83 12.56
CA LEU A 68 -7.08 -8.16 13.29
C LEU A 68 -6.95 -9.67 13.36
N ALA A 69 -5.80 -10.17 12.96
CA ALA A 69 -5.43 -11.58 13.03
C ALA A 69 -4.22 -11.76 13.95
N GLY A 70 -4.17 -12.91 14.66
CA GLY A 70 -3.07 -13.19 15.56
C GLY A 70 -3.39 -14.34 16.54
N PRO A 71 -2.65 -14.47 17.64
CA PRO A 71 -2.86 -15.48 18.64
C PRO A 71 -4.29 -15.48 19.18
N ARG A 72 -4.88 -16.67 19.32
CA ARG A 72 -6.27 -16.82 19.77
C ARG A 72 -6.57 -16.07 21.08
N ALA A 73 -5.68 -16.16 22.05
CA ALA A 73 -5.84 -15.50 23.34
C ALA A 73 -5.92 -13.97 23.21
N ALA A 74 -5.08 -13.37 22.32
CA ALA A 74 -5.10 -11.94 22.06
C ALA A 74 -6.38 -11.52 21.34
N VAL A 75 -6.82 -12.28 20.34
CA VAL A 75 -8.08 -11.99 19.62
C VAL A 75 -9.28 -12.09 20.57
N GLU A 76 -9.36 -13.10 21.44
CA GLU A 76 -10.42 -13.24 22.44
C GLU A 76 -10.37 -12.09 23.47
N LEU A 77 -9.19 -11.68 23.92
CA LEU A 77 -9.05 -10.51 24.78
C LEU A 77 -9.62 -9.25 24.12
N LEU A 78 -9.29 -9.00 22.86
CA LEU A 78 -9.77 -7.84 22.11
C LEU A 78 -11.29 -7.88 21.91
N ARG A 79 -11.86 -9.02 21.58
CA ARG A 79 -13.33 -9.21 21.47
C ARG A 79 -14.07 -8.83 22.75
N ASN A 80 -13.46 -9.07 23.91
CA ASN A 80 -14.09 -8.85 25.21
C ASN A 80 -13.71 -7.51 25.86
N ARG A 81 -12.68 -6.82 25.38
CA ARG A 81 -12.13 -5.63 26.03
C ARG A 81 -11.94 -4.42 25.13
N ALA A 82 -11.88 -4.60 23.80
CA ALA A 82 -11.70 -3.47 22.88
C ALA A 82 -13.01 -2.67 22.78
N ARG A 83 -13.03 -1.49 23.38
CA ARG A 83 -14.23 -0.63 23.40
C ARG A 83 -14.70 -0.24 22.00
N SER A 84 -13.79 0.05 21.07
CA SER A 84 -14.09 0.37 19.69
C SER A 84 -14.72 -0.79 18.92
N PHE A 85 -14.52 -2.04 19.37
CA PHE A 85 -15.16 -3.21 18.79
C PHE A 85 -16.52 -3.49 19.46
N ILE A 86 -16.59 -3.40 20.80
CA ILE A 86 -17.80 -3.76 21.58
C ILE A 86 -18.94 -2.76 21.33
N TYR A 87 -18.60 -1.46 21.29
CA TYR A 87 -19.58 -0.36 21.24
C TYR A 87 -19.74 0.22 19.82
N THR A 88 -19.51 -0.58 18.78
CA THR A 88 -19.73 -0.19 17.39
C THR A 88 -20.84 -1.03 16.76
N THR A 89 -21.50 -0.45 15.76
CA THR A 89 -22.47 -1.18 14.94
C THR A 89 -21.73 -2.11 13.97
N ALA A 90 -22.24 -3.32 13.78
CA ALA A 90 -21.67 -4.28 12.86
C ALA A 90 -21.67 -3.73 11.40
N PRO A 91 -20.69 -4.14 10.57
CA PRO A 91 -20.69 -3.85 9.14
C PRO A 91 -21.95 -4.37 8.45
N ALA A 92 -22.38 -3.68 7.39
CA ALA A 92 -23.50 -4.17 6.57
C ALA A 92 -23.19 -5.57 6.01
N PRO A 93 -24.17 -6.48 5.93
CA PRO A 93 -23.96 -7.83 5.39
C PRO A 93 -23.35 -7.82 3.97
N ALA A 94 -23.73 -6.85 3.14
CA ALA A 94 -23.16 -6.67 1.81
C ALA A 94 -21.63 -6.44 1.83
N CYS A 95 -21.11 -5.67 2.80
CA CYS A 95 -19.67 -5.46 2.95
C CYS A 95 -18.94 -6.75 3.34
N SER A 96 -19.53 -7.56 4.22
CA SER A 96 -18.98 -8.86 4.60
C SER A 96 -18.97 -9.83 3.43
N ALA A 97 -20.05 -9.87 2.64
CA ALA A 97 -20.16 -10.70 1.44
C ALA A 97 -19.13 -10.28 0.38
N ALA A 98 -18.99 -8.98 0.13
CA ALA A 98 -17.98 -8.44 -0.80
C ALA A 98 -16.55 -8.80 -0.37
N ALA A 99 -16.21 -8.63 0.92
CA ALA A 99 -14.91 -9.01 1.45
C ALA A 99 -14.64 -10.52 1.29
N LEU A 100 -15.63 -11.37 1.56
CA LEU A 100 -15.51 -12.82 1.37
C LEU A 100 -15.27 -13.18 -0.09
N ALA A 101 -16.01 -12.57 -1.02
CA ALA A 101 -15.82 -12.77 -2.45
C ALA A 101 -14.41 -12.31 -2.90
N ALA A 102 -13.96 -11.14 -2.43
CA ALA A 102 -12.63 -10.63 -2.73
C ALA A 102 -11.51 -11.56 -2.22
N LEU A 103 -11.64 -12.12 -1.03
CA LEU A 103 -10.70 -13.12 -0.52
C LEU A 103 -10.65 -14.37 -1.40
N GLN A 104 -11.78 -14.79 -1.96
CA GLN A 104 -11.80 -15.91 -2.90
C GLN A 104 -11.06 -15.56 -4.21
N VAL A 105 -11.24 -14.34 -4.72
CA VAL A 105 -10.49 -13.83 -5.90
C VAL A 105 -8.99 -13.81 -5.61
N VAL A 106 -8.56 -13.24 -4.49
CA VAL A 106 -7.13 -13.20 -4.08
C VAL A 106 -6.51 -14.60 -4.11
N ARG A 107 -7.26 -15.63 -3.67
CA ARG A 107 -6.78 -17.02 -3.63
C ARG A 107 -6.80 -17.71 -4.99
N ARG A 108 -7.81 -17.45 -5.82
CA ARG A 108 -8.04 -18.16 -7.09
C ARG A 108 -7.34 -17.52 -8.28
N GLU A 109 -7.02 -16.22 -8.19
CA GLU A 109 -6.47 -15.42 -9.28
C GLU A 109 -5.10 -14.81 -8.92
N PRO A 110 -4.05 -15.62 -8.70
CA PRO A 110 -2.70 -15.12 -8.38
C PRO A 110 -2.13 -14.24 -9.49
N ASP A 111 -2.64 -14.37 -10.72
CA ASP A 111 -2.24 -13.58 -11.88
C ASP A 111 -2.51 -12.08 -11.71
N LEU A 112 -3.51 -11.72 -10.90
CA LEU A 112 -3.74 -10.32 -10.54
C LEU A 112 -2.52 -9.72 -9.82
N ARG A 113 -1.93 -10.46 -8.86
CA ARG A 113 -0.72 -10.02 -8.16
C ARG A 113 0.50 -9.99 -9.09
N ARG A 114 0.66 -11.00 -9.95
CA ARG A 114 1.75 -11.01 -10.94
C ARG A 114 1.69 -9.78 -11.84
N ARG A 115 0.53 -9.49 -12.44
CA ARG A 115 0.32 -8.28 -13.26
C ARG A 115 0.58 -6.99 -12.49
N LEU A 116 0.13 -6.90 -11.23
CA LEU A 116 0.41 -5.74 -10.39
C LEU A 116 1.92 -5.49 -10.29
N TRP A 117 2.69 -6.54 -9.97
CA TRP A 117 4.14 -6.42 -9.83
C TRP A 117 4.87 -6.19 -11.16
N GLU A 118 4.35 -6.69 -12.28
CA GLU A 118 4.82 -6.35 -13.63
C GLU A 118 4.60 -4.87 -13.92
N ASN A 119 3.42 -4.35 -13.61
CA ASN A 119 3.11 -2.93 -13.73
C ASN A 119 4.02 -2.06 -12.86
N VAL A 120 4.29 -2.46 -11.61
CA VAL A 120 5.22 -1.75 -10.73
C VAL A 120 6.62 -1.70 -11.35
N ARG A 121 7.15 -2.83 -11.81
CA ARG A 121 8.48 -2.86 -12.46
C ARG A 121 8.54 -1.97 -13.71
N ARG A 122 7.54 -2.07 -14.58
CA ARG A 122 7.47 -1.24 -15.81
C ARG A 122 7.42 0.25 -15.48
N TRP A 123 6.58 0.62 -14.51
CA TRP A 123 6.40 2.00 -14.05
C TRP A 123 7.67 2.57 -13.45
N THR A 124 8.28 1.88 -12.51
CA THR A 124 9.51 2.32 -11.85
C THR A 124 10.66 2.48 -12.84
N SER A 125 10.88 1.48 -13.73
CA SER A 125 11.91 1.56 -14.77
C SER A 125 11.65 2.71 -15.75
N GLY A 126 10.38 2.95 -16.11
CA GLY A 126 10.01 4.06 -16.99
C GLY A 126 10.30 5.44 -16.37
N LEU A 127 9.92 5.64 -15.11
CA LEU A 127 10.22 6.89 -14.39
C LEU A 127 11.73 7.12 -14.17
N GLU A 128 12.47 6.07 -13.81
CA GLU A 128 13.93 6.14 -13.70
C GLU A 128 14.59 6.46 -15.03
N GLY A 129 14.10 5.86 -16.13
CA GLY A 129 14.56 6.17 -17.49
C GLY A 129 14.29 7.61 -17.92
N LEU A 130 13.32 8.28 -17.31
CA LEU A 130 13.04 9.70 -17.46
C LEU A 130 13.87 10.60 -16.52
N GLY A 131 14.64 10.03 -15.60
CA GLY A 131 15.47 10.75 -14.63
C GLY A 131 14.76 11.16 -13.33
N TYR A 132 13.58 10.65 -13.06
CA TYR A 132 12.89 10.93 -11.79
C TYR A 132 13.53 10.18 -10.62
N ASP A 133 13.64 10.85 -9.48
CA ASP A 133 14.09 10.26 -8.19
C ASP A 133 12.91 9.57 -7.48
N LEU A 134 12.99 8.25 -7.32
CA LEU A 134 11.98 7.44 -6.65
C LEU A 134 12.37 7.19 -5.19
N ILE A 135 11.48 7.53 -4.27
CA ILE A 135 11.71 7.33 -2.83
C ILE A 135 11.71 5.84 -2.48
N SER A 136 10.81 5.08 -3.09
CA SER A 136 10.70 3.63 -2.91
C SER A 136 10.18 2.96 -4.18
N LYS A 137 10.56 1.69 -4.36
CA LYS A 137 10.09 0.79 -5.44
C LYS A 137 9.59 -0.53 -4.88
N SER A 138 9.40 -0.59 -3.56
CA SER A 138 9.16 -1.84 -2.84
C SER A 138 7.69 -2.21 -2.74
N SER A 139 6.79 -1.38 -3.29
CA SER A 139 5.34 -1.62 -3.27
C SER A 139 4.66 -0.99 -4.50
N PRO A 140 3.36 -1.24 -4.69
CA PRO A 140 2.57 -0.53 -5.70
C PRO A 140 2.42 0.98 -5.47
N ILE A 141 2.84 1.48 -4.32
CA ILE A 141 2.95 2.92 -4.05
C ILE A 141 4.35 3.35 -4.45
N VAL A 142 4.46 4.16 -5.49
CA VAL A 142 5.74 4.64 -6.04
C VAL A 142 5.79 6.16 -5.95
N PRO A 143 6.38 6.72 -4.90
CA PRO A 143 6.48 8.16 -4.73
C PRO A 143 7.66 8.73 -5.51
N VAL A 144 7.40 9.77 -6.28
CA VAL A 144 8.38 10.55 -7.03
C VAL A 144 8.79 11.75 -6.20
N ARG A 145 10.05 11.85 -5.80
CA ARG A 145 10.59 12.98 -5.03
C ARG A 145 10.60 14.25 -5.87
N VAL A 146 10.12 15.33 -5.30
CA VAL A 146 10.17 16.67 -5.90
C VAL A 146 10.90 17.65 -4.98
N GLY A 147 10.63 17.57 -3.67
CA GLY A 147 11.28 18.39 -2.63
C GLY A 147 10.48 19.61 -2.26
N GLY A 148 10.34 20.59 -3.15
CA GLY A 148 9.62 21.83 -2.88
C GLY A 148 8.10 21.70 -2.98
N ASN A 149 7.38 22.41 -2.11
CA ASN A 149 5.91 22.36 -2.06
C ASN A 149 5.27 22.95 -3.32
N ARG A 150 5.80 24.10 -3.79
CA ARG A 150 5.27 24.81 -4.96
C ARG A 150 5.50 23.98 -6.22
N GLU A 151 6.67 23.43 -6.38
CA GLU A 151 7.09 22.61 -7.51
C GLU A 151 6.24 21.31 -7.56
N THR A 152 6.00 20.69 -6.40
CA THR A 152 5.16 19.48 -6.30
C THR A 152 3.71 19.78 -6.70
N MET A 153 3.17 20.91 -6.26
CA MET A 153 1.82 21.32 -6.63
C MET A 153 1.71 21.69 -8.14
N ALA A 154 2.74 22.32 -8.69
CA ALA A 154 2.80 22.61 -10.12
C ALA A 154 2.83 21.31 -10.94
N LEU A 155 3.70 20.39 -10.59
CA LEU A 155 3.79 19.07 -11.25
C LEU A 155 2.47 18.30 -11.17
N ALA A 156 1.82 18.26 -9.99
CA ALA A 156 0.53 17.59 -9.84
C ALA A 156 -0.55 18.18 -10.78
N ARG A 157 -0.61 19.50 -10.92
CA ARG A 157 -1.54 20.18 -11.84
C ARG A 157 -1.24 19.85 -13.30
N SER A 158 0.03 19.92 -13.70
CA SER A 158 0.41 19.60 -15.08
C SER A 158 0.11 18.15 -15.44
N LEU A 159 0.27 17.21 -14.49
CA LEU A 159 -0.12 15.82 -14.68
C LEU A 159 -1.63 15.66 -14.80
N GLU A 160 -2.42 16.38 -13.99
CA GLU A 160 -3.88 16.36 -14.03
C GLU A 160 -4.40 16.96 -15.35
N GLU A 161 -3.83 18.05 -15.83
CA GLU A 161 -4.12 18.64 -17.15
C GLU A 161 -3.77 17.67 -18.30
N ALA A 162 -2.79 16.81 -18.10
CA ALA A 162 -2.45 15.73 -19.03
C ALA A 162 -3.31 14.45 -18.84
N GLY A 163 -4.34 14.48 -18.00
CA GLY A 163 -5.26 13.37 -17.74
C GLY A 163 -4.79 12.37 -16.70
N LEU A 164 -3.67 12.63 -16.00
CA LEU A 164 -3.13 11.75 -14.97
C LEU A 164 -3.33 12.30 -13.57
N TYR A 165 -4.21 11.67 -12.79
CA TYR A 165 -4.38 12.02 -11.38
C TYR A 165 -3.29 11.40 -10.50
N ALA A 166 -2.37 12.24 -10.00
CA ALA A 166 -1.29 11.85 -9.10
C ALA A 166 -1.14 12.92 -8.00
N PRO A 167 -1.61 12.65 -6.77
CA PRO A 167 -1.67 13.67 -5.73
C PRO A 167 -0.31 14.10 -5.22
N ALA A 168 -0.19 15.40 -4.95
CA ALA A 168 0.93 16.01 -4.26
C ALA A 168 0.84 15.72 -2.75
N ILE A 169 1.84 15.06 -2.19
CA ILE A 169 2.02 14.84 -0.76
C ILE A 169 3.07 15.82 -0.25
N ARG A 170 2.69 16.62 0.75
CA ARG A 170 3.49 17.75 1.25
C ARG A 170 3.34 17.90 2.76
N PRO A 171 4.13 18.72 3.42
CA PRO A 171 3.96 19.04 4.84
C PRO A 171 2.52 19.49 5.17
N PRO A 172 1.98 19.13 6.34
CA PRO A 172 2.63 18.43 7.44
C PRO A 172 2.64 16.90 7.32
N THR A 173 2.09 16.32 6.24
CA THR A 173 2.02 14.85 6.03
C THR A 173 3.42 14.23 5.88
N VAL A 174 4.35 14.99 5.33
CA VAL A 174 5.76 14.62 5.16
C VAL A 174 6.64 15.76 5.67
N PRO A 175 7.93 15.53 6.00
CA PRO A 175 8.85 16.57 6.45
C PRO A 175 9.01 17.70 5.42
N GLU A 176 9.40 18.89 5.90
CA GLU A 176 9.77 20.02 5.04
C GLU A 176 10.87 19.64 4.05
N GLY A 177 10.77 20.15 2.82
CA GLY A 177 11.74 19.85 1.76
C GLY A 177 11.64 18.43 1.18
N SER A 178 10.62 17.65 1.57
CA SER A 178 10.46 16.26 1.13
C SER A 178 9.12 15.98 0.41
N ALA A 179 8.53 17.03 -0.17
CA ALA A 179 7.29 16.89 -0.91
C ALA A 179 7.48 15.98 -2.15
N ARG A 180 6.43 15.26 -2.52
CA ARG A 180 6.46 14.22 -3.54
C ARG A 180 5.14 14.08 -4.28
N ILE A 181 5.18 13.57 -5.49
CA ILE A 181 4.01 13.03 -6.18
C ILE A 181 3.85 11.57 -5.78
N ARG A 182 2.67 11.16 -5.32
CA ARG A 182 2.39 9.77 -4.99
C ARG A 182 1.65 9.09 -6.14
N THR A 183 2.31 8.16 -6.82
CA THR A 183 1.66 7.29 -7.79
C THR A 183 1.28 5.96 -7.14
N SER A 184 0.18 5.37 -7.60
CA SER A 184 -0.31 4.09 -7.08
C SER A 184 -0.75 3.19 -8.23
N LEU A 185 -0.18 1.99 -8.29
CA LEU A 185 -0.42 1.05 -9.37
C LEU A 185 -1.51 0.04 -8.99
N THR A 186 -2.24 -0.41 -10.00
CA THR A 186 -3.20 -1.52 -9.86
C THR A 186 -2.90 -2.61 -10.89
N SER A 187 -3.47 -3.80 -10.68
CA SER A 187 -3.40 -4.90 -11.64
C SER A 187 -4.23 -4.65 -12.91
N LEU A 188 -5.09 -3.63 -12.90
CA LEU A 188 -5.96 -3.28 -14.02
C LEU A 188 -5.32 -2.29 -15.00
N HIS A 189 -4.26 -1.61 -14.60
CA HIS A 189 -3.53 -0.77 -15.55
C HIS A 189 -2.99 -1.62 -16.69
N THR A 190 -3.31 -1.22 -17.91
CA THR A 190 -2.78 -1.82 -19.12
C THR A 190 -1.40 -1.28 -19.47
N ALA A 191 -0.72 -1.91 -20.41
CA ALA A 191 0.54 -1.39 -20.92
C ALA A 191 0.37 0.01 -21.55
N GLY A 192 -0.75 0.25 -22.25
CA GLY A 192 -1.08 1.55 -22.83
C GLY A 192 -1.28 2.63 -21.78
N ASP A 193 -2.01 2.34 -20.68
CA ASP A 193 -2.22 3.29 -19.58
C ASP A 193 -0.87 3.74 -18.97
N LEU A 194 0.06 2.80 -18.79
CA LEU A 194 1.38 3.10 -18.25
C LEU A 194 2.24 3.91 -19.22
N GLU A 195 2.15 3.64 -20.52
CA GLU A 195 2.86 4.42 -21.57
C GLU A 195 2.33 5.83 -21.66
N GLU A 196 1.01 6.00 -21.61
CA GLU A 196 0.36 7.32 -21.62
C GLU A 196 0.75 8.12 -20.36
N ALA A 197 0.72 7.49 -19.19
CA ALA A 197 1.12 8.10 -17.94
C ALA A 197 2.61 8.51 -17.93
N LEU A 198 3.52 7.66 -18.43
CA LEU A 198 4.94 8.01 -18.63
C LEU A 198 5.11 9.15 -19.61
N GLY A 199 4.30 9.19 -20.67
CA GLY A 199 4.25 10.30 -21.61
C GLY A 199 3.87 11.64 -20.95
N ALA A 200 2.93 11.62 -20.01
CA ALA A 200 2.56 12.79 -19.21
C ALA A 200 3.75 13.28 -18.34
N PHE A 201 4.41 12.38 -17.64
CA PHE A 201 5.61 12.72 -16.88
C PHE A 201 6.74 13.27 -17.77
N LYS A 202 6.96 12.68 -18.94
CA LYS A 202 7.97 13.17 -19.91
C LYS A 202 7.68 14.60 -20.38
N LYS A 203 6.42 14.94 -20.65
CA LYS A 203 6.03 16.31 -21.05
C LYS A 203 6.31 17.31 -19.93
N CYS A 204 6.08 16.94 -18.67
CA CYS A 204 6.33 17.83 -17.53
C CYS A 204 7.82 18.19 -17.34
N LEU A 205 8.75 17.30 -17.72
CA LEU A 205 10.19 17.61 -17.69
C LEU A 205 10.62 18.69 -18.70
N GLN A 206 9.85 18.89 -19.77
CA GLN A 206 10.17 19.87 -20.81
C GLN A 206 9.68 21.29 -20.47
N ILE A 207 8.89 21.42 -19.41
CA ILE A 207 8.27 22.69 -18.99
C ILE A 207 9.01 23.29 -17.77
N SER A 208 9.89 22.51 -17.14
CA SER A 208 10.72 22.90 -15.97
C SER A 208 12.04 23.48 -16.42
#